data_f671e001c46839e4599457f098e33304
#
_entry.id   f671e001c46839e4599457f098e33304
#
_cell.length_a   1.000
_cell.length_b   1.000
_cell.length_c   1.000
_cell.angle_alpha   90.00
_cell.angle_beta   90.00
_cell.angle_gamma   90.00
#
_symmetry.space_group_name_H-M   'P 1'
#
loop_
_entity.id
_entity.type
_entity.pdbx_description
1 polymer ?
#
loop_
_entity_poly.entity_id
_entity_poly.type
_entity_poly.pdbx_seq_one_letter_code
_entity_poly.pdbx_strand_id
1 'polypeptide(L)'
;MNKEDMLNPYAGKTIFVQIAAFRDEELIPTLTDLFDKATEPENLHVCVCWQHSEEDTWDKIDNFSLWESNIEIIDIKAGDSKGVCWARNLIQQKYKGEDFTLQL
;
A
#
# COMPACT_ATOMS: atom_id res chain seq x y z
N MET A 1 -25.14 6.62 -11.49
CA MET A 1 -24.72 5.74 -10.39
C MET A 1 -25.43 4.40 -10.55
N ASN A 2 -24.67 3.31 -10.55
CA ASN A 2 -25.28 1.98 -10.66
C ASN A 2 -25.75 1.48 -9.28
N LYS A 3 -26.46 0.35 -9.27
CA LYS A 3 -27.02 -0.19 -8.03
C LYS A 3 -25.93 -0.58 -7.01
N GLU A 4 -24.78 -1.06 -7.48
CA GLU A 4 -23.67 -1.43 -6.59
C GLU A 4 -23.09 -0.22 -5.88
N ASP A 5 -22.94 0.91 -6.58
CA ASP A 5 -22.43 2.13 -5.98
C ASP A 5 -23.38 2.66 -4.91
N MET A 6 -24.68 2.53 -5.11
CA MET A 6 -25.66 2.95 -4.13
C MET A 6 -25.59 2.14 -2.83
N LEU A 7 -25.17 0.87 -2.92
CA LEU A 7 -25.07 -0.03 -1.78
C LEU A 7 -23.69 -0.05 -1.13
N ASN A 8 -22.70 0.58 -1.77
CA ASN A 8 -21.33 0.62 -1.26
C ASN A 8 -21.16 1.85 -0.34
N PRO A 9 -20.99 1.65 0.99
CA PRO A 9 -20.82 2.77 1.91
C PRO A 9 -19.50 3.53 1.69
N TYR A 10 -18.56 2.96 0.93
CA TYR A 10 -17.27 3.59 0.65
C TYR A 10 -17.21 4.28 -0.70
N ALA A 11 -18.33 4.32 -1.45
CA ALA A 11 -18.35 4.94 -2.77
C ALA A 11 -17.95 6.42 -2.68
N GLY A 12 -16.99 6.83 -3.50
CA GLY A 12 -16.47 8.20 -3.51
C GLY A 12 -15.52 8.52 -2.35
N LYS A 13 -15.23 7.58 -1.48
CA LYS A 13 -14.35 7.78 -0.32
C LYS A 13 -12.92 7.34 -0.64
N THR A 14 -11.96 8.03 -0.01
CA THR A 14 -10.55 7.70 -0.15
C THR A 14 -10.09 6.81 1.00
N ILE A 15 -9.18 5.91 0.70
CA ILE A 15 -8.66 4.94 1.67
C ILE A 15 -7.14 5.02 1.68
N PHE A 16 -6.57 5.25 2.85
CA PHE A 16 -5.13 5.20 3.06
C PHE A 16 -4.74 3.78 3.48
N VAL A 17 -4.05 3.06 2.59
CA VAL A 17 -3.64 1.68 2.83
C VAL A 17 -2.18 1.66 3.28
N GLN A 18 -1.93 1.05 4.42
CA GLN A 18 -0.62 1.01 5.06
C GLN A 18 -0.03 -0.39 4.97
N ILE A 19 1.15 -0.52 4.37
CA ILE A 19 1.84 -1.80 4.24
C ILE A 19 3.26 -1.66 4.77
N ALA A 20 3.57 -2.32 5.89
CA ALA A 20 4.93 -2.43 6.40
C ALA A 20 5.50 -3.77 5.92
N ALA A 21 6.32 -3.74 4.87
CA ALA A 21 6.86 -4.94 4.25
C ALA A 21 8.35 -5.09 4.60
N PHE A 22 8.71 -6.24 5.17
CA PHE A 22 10.11 -6.59 5.45
C PHE A 22 10.46 -7.87 4.71
N ARG A 23 11.21 -7.75 3.60
CA ARG A 23 11.61 -8.87 2.75
C ARG A 23 10.42 -9.79 2.45
N ASP A 24 9.29 -9.18 2.12
CA ASP A 24 7.98 -9.84 2.10
C ASP A 24 7.69 -10.44 0.72
N GLU A 25 7.60 -11.77 0.67
CA GLU A 25 7.28 -12.49 -0.56
C GLU A 25 5.87 -12.21 -1.06
N GLU A 26 4.98 -11.75 -0.17
CA GLU A 26 3.58 -11.47 -0.51
C GLU A 26 3.33 -10.03 -0.94
N LEU A 27 4.35 -9.16 -0.93
CA LEU A 27 4.16 -7.74 -1.22
C LEU A 27 3.52 -7.49 -2.60
N ILE A 28 4.12 -8.04 -3.66
CA ILE A 28 3.60 -7.84 -5.01
C ILE A 28 2.24 -8.52 -5.21
N PRO A 29 2.04 -9.78 -4.80
CA PRO A 29 0.71 -10.39 -4.85
C PRO A 29 -0.34 -9.61 -4.06
N THR A 30 0.00 -9.07 -2.89
CA THR A 30 -0.91 -8.27 -2.08
C THR A 30 -1.33 -6.99 -2.80
N LEU A 31 -0.37 -6.26 -3.39
CA LEU A 31 -0.67 -5.05 -4.14
C LEU A 31 -1.53 -5.35 -5.37
N THR A 32 -1.20 -6.40 -6.11
CA THR A 32 -1.97 -6.80 -7.28
C THR A 32 -3.40 -7.11 -6.90
N ASP A 33 -3.58 -7.91 -5.86
CA ASP A 33 -4.90 -8.32 -5.38
C ASP A 33 -5.73 -7.13 -4.87
N LEU A 34 -5.07 -6.23 -4.15
CA LEU A 34 -5.71 -5.03 -3.60
C LEU A 34 -6.34 -4.18 -4.71
N PHE A 35 -5.58 -3.86 -5.75
CA PHE A 35 -6.07 -3.02 -6.83
C PHE A 35 -7.06 -3.75 -7.74
N ASP A 36 -6.87 -5.06 -7.95
CA ASP A 36 -7.79 -5.86 -8.78
C ASP A 36 -9.18 -5.96 -8.14
N LYS A 37 -9.25 -6.05 -6.82
CA LYS A 37 -10.52 -6.27 -6.11
C LYS A 37 -11.19 -4.99 -5.65
N ALA A 38 -10.51 -3.86 -5.73
CA ALA A 38 -11.09 -2.59 -5.31
C ALA A 38 -12.16 -2.15 -6.32
N THR A 39 -13.29 -1.69 -5.80
CA THR A 39 -14.36 -1.15 -6.64
C THR A 39 -13.94 0.17 -7.27
N GLU A 40 -13.23 0.99 -6.51
CA GLU A 40 -12.73 2.30 -6.96
C GLU A 40 -11.23 2.39 -6.67
N PRO A 41 -10.38 1.65 -7.45
CA PRO A 41 -8.95 1.59 -7.17
C PRO A 41 -8.25 2.95 -7.24
N GLU A 42 -8.77 3.89 -8.01
CA GLU A 42 -8.25 5.25 -8.11
C GLU A 42 -8.35 6.02 -6.79
N ASN A 43 -9.19 5.57 -5.86
CA ASN A 43 -9.34 6.19 -4.54
C ASN A 43 -8.47 5.56 -3.46
N LEU A 44 -7.66 4.57 -3.82
CA LEU A 44 -6.69 3.98 -2.90
C LEU A 44 -5.41 4.81 -2.92
N HIS A 45 -4.96 5.20 -1.74
CA HIS A 45 -3.65 5.83 -1.55
C HIS A 45 -2.81 4.88 -0.71
N VAL A 46 -1.91 4.16 -1.35
CA VAL A 46 -1.12 3.11 -0.70
C VAL A 46 0.24 3.64 -0.33
N CYS A 47 0.64 3.45 0.91
CA CYS A 47 1.99 3.75 1.36
C CYS A 47 2.67 2.46 1.81
N VAL A 48 3.77 2.12 1.18
CA VAL A 48 4.54 0.92 1.47
C VAL A 48 5.86 1.32 2.09
N CYS A 49 6.13 0.84 3.31
CA CYS A 49 7.48 0.88 3.86
C CYS A 49 8.19 -0.39 3.37
N TRP A 50 8.94 -0.23 2.30
CA TRP A 50 9.59 -1.34 1.58
C TRP A 50 10.99 -1.56 2.15
N GLN A 51 11.08 -2.49 3.07
CA GLN A 51 12.33 -2.88 3.72
C GLN A 51 12.86 -4.11 3.01
N HIS A 52 13.87 -3.92 2.15
CA HIS A 52 14.30 -4.94 1.21
C HIS A 52 15.81 -5.12 1.19
N SER A 53 16.25 -6.25 0.63
CA SER A 53 17.64 -6.57 0.37
C SER A 53 17.86 -6.71 -1.13
N GLU A 54 19.04 -6.33 -1.62
CA GLU A 54 19.39 -6.46 -3.03
C GLU A 54 19.35 -7.91 -3.52
N GLU A 55 19.57 -8.86 -2.62
CA GLU A 55 19.53 -10.29 -2.92
C GLU A 55 18.12 -10.80 -3.23
N ASP A 56 17.10 -10.13 -2.72
CA ASP A 56 15.71 -10.59 -2.85
C ASP A 56 15.16 -10.19 -4.20
N THR A 57 14.45 -11.11 -4.85
CA THR A 57 13.86 -10.87 -6.17
C THR A 57 12.34 -10.79 -6.14
N TRP A 58 11.72 -11.23 -5.05
CA TRP A 58 10.27 -11.40 -4.95
C TRP A 58 9.52 -10.11 -4.60
N ASP A 59 10.21 -9.10 -4.04
CA ASP A 59 9.57 -7.87 -3.57
C ASP A 59 10.01 -6.63 -4.34
N LYS A 60 10.33 -6.77 -5.62
CA LYS A 60 10.81 -5.65 -6.46
C LYS A 60 9.67 -4.72 -6.84
N ILE A 61 9.22 -3.92 -5.89
CA ILE A 61 8.11 -2.99 -6.05
C ILE A 61 8.43 -1.88 -7.07
N ASP A 62 9.70 -1.56 -7.27
CA ASP A 62 10.15 -0.60 -8.28
C ASP A 62 9.82 -1.04 -9.71
N ASN A 63 9.56 -2.33 -9.90
CA ASN A 63 9.10 -2.87 -11.19
C ASN A 63 7.57 -2.91 -11.31
N PHE A 64 6.86 -2.53 -10.25
CA PHE A 64 5.40 -2.51 -10.23
C PHE A 64 4.91 -1.15 -10.74
N SER A 65 4.62 -1.08 -12.03
CA SER A 65 4.25 0.17 -12.69
C SER A 65 2.74 0.44 -12.72
N LEU A 66 1.93 -0.58 -12.47
CA LEU A 66 0.48 -0.44 -12.42
C LEU A 66 0.09 0.35 -11.17
N TRP A 67 -0.73 1.40 -11.32
CA TRP A 67 -1.15 2.27 -10.22
C TRP A 67 -0.01 3.02 -9.53
N GLU A 68 1.07 3.27 -10.23
CA GLU A 68 2.27 3.93 -9.69
C GLU A 68 1.96 5.27 -9.02
N SER A 69 1.03 6.05 -9.58
CA SER A 69 0.64 7.34 -9.00
C SER A 69 -0.17 7.22 -7.70
N ASN A 70 -0.67 6.01 -7.38
CA ASN A 70 -1.45 5.74 -6.17
C ASN A 70 -0.61 5.08 -5.07
N ILE A 71 0.67 4.81 -5.34
CA ILE A 71 1.57 4.12 -4.42
C ILE A 71 2.74 5.03 -4.05
N GLU A 72 2.89 5.30 -2.77
CA GLU A 72 4.04 5.99 -2.22
C GLU A 72 4.96 4.96 -1.56
N ILE A 73 6.24 5.01 -1.88
CA ILE A 73 7.22 4.04 -1.39
C ILE A 73 8.21 4.71 -0.46
N ILE A 74 8.36 4.17 0.75
CA ILE A 74 9.44 4.51 1.66
C ILE A 74 10.47 3.41 1.51
N ASP A 75 11.58 3.72 0.85
CA ASP A 75 12.63 2.76 0.49
C ASP A 75 13.65 2.65 1.61
N ILE A 76 13.69 1.50 2.26
CA ILE A 76 14.59 1.25 3.40
C ILE A 76 15.36 -0.05 3.13
N LYS A 77 16.68 -0.01 3.36
CA LYS A 77 17.48 -1.24 3.32
C LYS A 77 17.09 -2.12 4.51
N ALA A 78 16.94 -3.42 4.26
CA ALA A 78 16.52 -4.37 5.31
C ALA A 78 17.40 -4.28 6.56
N GLY A 79 18.71 -4.10 6.38
CA GLY A 79 19.65 -3.96 7.49
C GLY A 79 19.45 -2.72 8.34
N ASP A 80 18.74 -1.71 7.83
CA ASP A 80 18.47 -0.46 8.55
C ASP A 80 17.11 -0.46 9.23
N SER A 81 16.35 -1.55 9.11
CA SER A 81 15.03 -1.64 9.72
C SER A 81 15.10 -1.61 11.25
N LYS A 82 14.17 -0.89 11.85
CA LYS A 82 14.03 -0.79 13.30
C LYS A 82 12.75 -1.45 13.82
N GLY A 83 12.16 -2.33 13.01
CA GLY A 83 10.99 -3.11 13.38
C GLY A 83 9.68 -2.56 12.84
N VAL A 84 8.61 -3.34 13.05
CA VAL A 84 7.30 -3.06 12.45
C VAL A 84 6.65 -1.79 13.00
N CYS A 85 6.79 -1.51 14.28
CA CYS A 85 6.20 -0.31 14.87
C CYS A 85 6.86 0.96 14.32
N TRP A 86 8.16 0.94 14.15
CA TRP A 86 8.91 2.02 13.52
C TRP A 86 8.47 2.22 12.07
N ALA A 87 8.37 1.14 11.31
CA ALA A 87 7.94 1.21 9.91
C ALA A 87 6.51 1.79 9.79
N ARG A 88 5.59 1.34 10.64
CA ARG A 88 4.22 1.87 10.66
C ARG A 88 4.18 3.35 11.01
N ASN A 89 5.05 3.79 11.92
CA ASN A 89 5.14 5.21 12.28
C ASN A 89 5.57 6.06 11.09
N LEU A 90 6.55 5.59 10.30
CA LEU A 90 6.97 6.27 9.07
C LEU A 90 5.81 6.39 8.09
N ILE A 91 5.03 5.32 7.94
CA ILE A 91 3.88 5.30 7.03
C ILE A 91 2.82 6.29 7.49
N GLN A 92 2.51 6.34 8.78
CA GLN A 92 1.46 7.21 9.31
C GLN A 92 1.76 8.69 9.06
N GLN A 93 3.03 9.07 8.96
CA GLN A 93 3.41 10.43 8.63
C GLN A 93 3.00 10.84 7.22
N LYS A 94 2.65 9.88 6.38
CA LYS A 94 2.21 10.11 5.00
C LYS A 94 0.69 10.26 4.87
N TYR A 95 -0.04 10.10 5.96
CA TYR A 95 -1.50 10.29 5.96
C TYR A 95 -1.84 11.74 5.60
N LYS A 96 -2.77 11.89 4.65
CA LYS A 96 -3.14 13.20 4.10
C LYS A 96 -4.62 13.54 4.28
N GLY A 97 -5.28 12.91 5.27
CA GLY A 97 -6.68 13.19 5.55
C GLY A 97 -7.66 12.33 4.77
N GLU A 98 -7.23 11.15 4.29
CA GLU A 98 -8.11 10.19 3.65
C GLU A 98 -9.26 9.81 4.59
N ASP A 99 -10.41 9.43 4.01
CA ASP A 99 -11.62 9.13 4.77
C ASP A 99 -11.48 7.90 5.66
N PHE A 100 -10.71 6.90 5.21
CA PHE A 100 -10.48 5.65 5.93
C PHE A 100 -9.02 5.25 5.90
N THR A 101 -8.61 4.40 6.85
CA THR A 101 -7.29 3.78 6.87
C THR A 101 -7.43 2.27 6.95
N LEU A 102 -6.52 1.56 6.29
CA LEU A 102 -6.48 0.11 6.29
C LEU A 102 -5.02 -0.34 6.45
N GLN A 103 -4.76 -1.21 7.42
CA GLN A 103 -3.45 -1.82 7.61
C GLN A 103 -3.45 -3.25 7.07
N LEU A 104 -2.48 -3.55 6.25
CA LEU A 104 -2.29 -4.88 5.70
C LEU A 104 -0.99 -5.53 6.18
#